data_920ff127e995955fd1dcf3362fb78b89
#
_entry.id   920ff127e995955fd1dcf3362fb78b89
#
_cell.length_a   1.000
_cell.length_b   1.000
_cell.length_c   1.000
_cell.angle_alpha   90.00
_cell.angle_beta   90.00
_cell.angle_gamma   90.00
#
_symmetry.space_group_name_H-M   'P 1'
#
loop_
_entity.id
_entity.type
_entity.pdbx_description
1 polymer ?
#
loop_
_entity_poly.entity_id
_entity_poly.type
_entity_poly.pdbx_seq_one_letter_code
_entity_poly.pdbx_strand_id
1 'polypeptide(L)'
;MWMKFYSNLFLSAEYREMKWFLYILFFTINAGLGLFSNADTECPYVSSKDDRRADKSKLRLVQYNVEWLFIDYYSGMNCPGDGCTWKNQTEAEIHMDHVANVITALNPDIINFCEVEGCDELTMLRDKLDDTYVPYLKKGTDTGTGQNVGMLTRIDPQIDLYRTEQKYNYPVPGTSCVYSGTTGVSKHYITEFKFNGYNVALIAAHLIAIPTDVPRCAQREAQASILQSVIYGYFMKDYEVIMLGDFNDYDAEVSDINGDKPISMVLDILKGTKGELAGKYELYSIAEEIQQKERYSDWWDSDNNCNTSSQRDFSMIDHILVTDAIKKNIYNAFIYHGYDEFCGKYDSDHFPVVIDLYI
;
A
#
# COMPACT_ATOMS: atom_id res chain seq x y z
N MET A 1 67.71 -40.62 -32.64
CA MET A 1 67.13 -40.90 -33.99
C MET A 1 66.13 -42.03 -33.81
N TRP A 2 64.92 -41.87 -34.19
CA TRP A 2 63.79 -42.81 -34.03
C TRP A 2 63.21 -42.92 -32.63
N MET A 3 62.15 -42.12 -32.38
CA MET A 3 60.85 -42.54 -31.81
C MET A 3 59.96 -41.31 -31.70
N LYS A 4 59.17 -41.05 -32.67
CA LYS A 4 57.93 -40.28 -32.61
C LYS A 4 57.04 -40.91 -33.67
N PHE A 5 55.95 -41.50 -33.19
CA PHE A 5 54.73 -41.76 -33.89
C PHE A 5 54.02 -42.90 -33.15
N TYR A 6 53.08 -42.56 -32.27
CA TYR A 6 51.88 -43.31 -31.91
C TYR A 6 51.31 -42.74 -30.60
N SER A 7 50.62 -41.66 -30.67
CA SER A 7 49.66 -41.24 -29.62
C SER A 7 48.74 -40.11 -30.06
N ASN A 8 48.03 -40.26 -31.17
CA ASN A 8 47.04 -39.29 -31.59
C ASN A 8 45.91 -39.94 -32.34
N LEU A 9 45.20 -40.91 -31.70
CA LEU A 9 43.95 -41.41 -32.29
C LEU A 9 42.90 -41.94 -31.28
N PHE A 10 43.10 -41.78 -29.95
CA PHE A 10 42.09 -42.24 -28.98
C PHE A 10 41.50 -41.15 -28.08
N LEU A 11 41.77 -39.86 -28.37
CA LEU A 11 41.23 -38.71 -27.57
C LEU A 11 40.06 -37.98 -28.23
N SER A 12 39.58 -38.43 -29.37
CA SER A 12 38.55 -37.67 -30.11
C SER A 12 37.09 -38.13 -29.90
N ALA A 13 36.88 -39.32 -29.33
CA ALA A 13 35.53 -39.88 -29.13
C ALA A 13 34.97 -39.51 -27.74
N GLU A 14 35.74 -39.59 -26.70
CA GLU A 14 35.30 -39.21 -25.32
C GLU A 14 35.05 -37.72 -25.15
N TYR A 15 35.80 -36.87 -25.89
CA TYR A 15 35.65 -35.40 -25.81
C TYR A 15 34.39 -34.87 -26.52
N ARG A 16 33.80 -35.68 -27.45
CA ARG A 16 32.53 -35.32 -28.09
C ARG A 16 31.32 -35.66 -27.21
N GLU A 17 31.33 -36.79 -26.54
CA GLU A 17 30.24 -37.18 -25.61
C GLU A 17 30.21 -36.27 -24.38
N MET A 18 31.36 -35.86 -23.85
CA MET A 18 31.45 -34.96 -22.71
C MET A 18 30.99 -33.53 -23.04
N LYS A 19 31.15 -33.06 -24.30
CA LYS A 19 30.59 -31.77 -24.74
C LYS A 19 29.06 -31.80 -24.87
N TRP A 20 28.48 -32.93 -25.29
CA TRP A 20 27.03 -33.06 -25.36
C TRP A 20 26.40 -33.18 -23.97
N PHE A 21 27.04 -33.85 -23.02
CA PHE A 21 26.61 -33.90 -21.63
C PHE A 21 26.70 -32.52 -20.94
N LEU A 22 27.74 -31.78 -21.19
CA LEU A 22 27.89 -30.40 -20.69
C LEU A 22 26.88 -29.43 -21.36
N TYR A 23 26.57 -29.60 -22.65
CA TYR A 23 25.56 -28.79 -23.33
C TYR A 23 24.14 -29.11 -22.83
N ILE A 24 23.82 -30.36 -22.57
CA ILE A 24 22.51 -30.75 -22.00
C ILE A 24 22.41 -30.30 -20.53
N LEU A 25 23.49 -30.40 -19.75
CA LEU A 25 23.51 -29.91 -18.38
C LEU A 25 23.42 -28.36 -18.31
N PHE A 26 24.07 -27.64 -19.22
CA PHE A 26 23.94 -26.18 -19.34
C PHE A 26 22.56 -25.73 -19.83
N PHE A 27 21.92 -26.50 -20.72
CA PHE A 27 20.56 -26.20 -21.17
C PHE A 27 19.50 -26.53 -20.12
N THR A 28 19.70 -27.60 -19.32
CA THR A 28 18.78 -27.94 -18.22
C THR A 28 18.98 -27.06 -16.99
N ILE A 29 20.19 -26.56 -16.74
CA ILE A 29 20.45 -25.60 -15.65
C ILE A 29 19.95 -24.19 -16.05
N ASN A 30 20.06 -23.77 -17.33
CA ASN A 30 19.47 -22.52 -17.79
C ASN A 30 17.96 -22.57 -17.98
N ALA A 31 17.35 -23.76 -18.17
CA ALA A 31 15.89 -23.91 -18.19
C ALA A 31 15.30 -23.98 -16.79
N GLY A 32 16.11 -24.28 -15.74
CA GLY A 32 15.70 -24.24 -14.35
C GLY A 32 16.01 -22.91 -13.62
N LEU A 33 16.86 -22.07 -14.20
CA LEU A 33 17.19 -20.71 -13.67
C LEU A 33 16.45 -19.59 -14.42
N GLY A 34 15.58 -19.95 -15.37
CA GLY A 34 14.81 -19.00 -16.17
C GLY A 34 13.35 -18.85 -15.74
N LEU A 35 12.98 -19.33 -14.55
CA LEU A 35 11.61 -19.24 -14.02
C LEU A 35 11.46 -18.28 -12.83
N PHE A 36 12.48 -17.56 -12.43
CA PHE A 36 12.29 -16.31 -11.72
C PHE A 36 12.28 -15.18 -12.76
N SER A 37 11.25 -15.18 -13.61
CA SER A 37 10.88 -13.98 -14.35
C SER A 37 10.62 -12.90 -13.31
N ASN A 38 11.02 -11.67 -13.59
CA ASN A 38 10.51 -10.49 -12.89
C ASN A 38 9.02 -10.71 -12.67
N ALA A 39 8.63 -11.02 -11.42
CA ALA A 39 7.23 -11.14 -11.08
C ALA A 39 6.56 -9.86 -11.58
N ASP A 40 5.46 -10.00 -12.31
CA ASP A 40 4.73 -8.85 -12.81
C ASP A 40 4.22 -8.11 -11.57
N THR A 41 4.98 -7.09 -11.17
CA THR A 41 4.68 -6.31 -9.97
C THR A 41 3.42 -5.45 -10.16
N GLU A 42 2.88 -5.34 -11.37
CA GLU A 42 1.61 -4.68 -11.68
C GLU A 42 0.52 -5.71 -11.94
N CYS A 43 -0.68 -5.43 -11.45
CA CYS A 43 -1.85 -6.20 -11.84
C CYS A 43 -2.29 -5.88 -13.26
N PRO A 44 -2.98 -6.82 -13.94
CA PRO A 44 -3.50 -6.59 -15.27
C PRO A 44 -4.47 -5.40 -15.31
N TYR A 45 -4.64 -4.85 -16.51
CA TYR A 45 -5.57 -3.75 -16.76
C TYR A 45 -7.02 -4.13 -16.46
N VAL A 46 -7.83 -3.13 -16.18
CA VAL A 46 -9.28 -3.28 -15.97
C VAL A 46 -9.92 -3.85 -17.24
N SER A 47 -10.33 -5.11 -17.20
CA SER A 47 -10.88 -5.83 -18.35
C SER A 47 -12.41 -5.90 -18.36
N SER A 48 -13.06 -5.63 -17.23
CA SER A 48 -14.51 -5.65 -17.06
C SER A 48 -15.00 -4.43 -16.26
N LYS A 49 -16.31 -4.31 -16.11
CA LYS A 49 -16.97 -3.25 -15.32
C LYS A 49 -18.03 -3.86 -14.42
N ASP A 50 -17.70 -5.00 -13.84
CA ASP A 50 -18.61 -5.79 -13.04
C ASP A 50 -18.73 -5.24 -11.61
N ASP A 51 -19.90 -5.43 -11.06
CA ASP A 51 -20.19 -5.23 -9.65
C ASP A 51 -20.67 -6.56 -9.06
N ARG A 52 -19.77 -7.22 -8.33
CA ARG A 52 -19.95 -8.55 -7.75
C ARG A 52 -20.45 -8.53 -6.31
N ARG A 53 -20.81 -7.34 -5.78
CA ARG A 53 -21.37 -7.21 -4.44
C ARG A 53 -22.71 -7.92 -4.33
N ALA A 54 -22.95 -8.52 -3.17
CA ALA A 54 -24.22 -9.14 -2.85
C ALA A 54 -25.33 -8.07 -2.60
N ASP A 55 -25.01 -6.98 -1.91
CA ASP A 55 -25.90 -5.85 -1.63
C ASP A 55 -25.34 -4.58 -2.30
N LYS A 56 -25.94 -4.19 -3.41
CA LYS A 56 -25.52 -3.03 -4.20
C LYS A 56 -26.01 -1.69 -3.64
N SER A 57 -26.84 -1.70 -2.59
CA SER A 57 -27.29 -0.49 -1.90
C SER A 57 -26.32 0.00 -0.83
N LYS A 58 -25.27 -0.78 -0.56
CA LYS A 58 -24.25 -0.50 0.46
C LYS A 58 -22.86 -0.68 -0.08
N LEU A 59 -21.91 -0.01 0.54
CA LEU A 59 -20.49 -0.15 0.25
C LEU A 59 -19.71 -0.14 1.56
N ARG A 60 -18.91 -1.17 1.78
CA ARG A 60 -17.85 -1.15 2.81
C ARG A 60 -16.52 -0.89 2.17
N LEU A 61 -15.88 0.21 2.56
CA LEU A 61 -14.54 0.60 2.14
C LEU A 61 -13.58 0.51 3.32
N VAL A 62 -12.41 -0.07 3.09
CA VAL A 62 -11.38 -0.28 4.12
C VAL A 62 -10.04 0.27 3.65
N GLN A 63 -9.34 0.98 4.54
CA GLN A 63 -7.91 1.29 4.45
C GLN A 63 -7.16 0.39 5.41
N TYR A 64 -6.12 -0.30 4.94
CA TYR A 64 -5.31 -1.18 5.77
C TYR A 64 -3.84 -1.17 5.33
N ASN A 65 -2.95 -0.69 6.17
CA ASN A 65 -1.53 -0.97 6.03
C ASN A 65 -1.30 -2.39 6.58
N VAL A 66 -0.74 -3.27 5.75
CA VAL A 66 -0.63 -4.71 6.05
C VAL A 66 0.75 -5.13 6.52
N GLU A 67 1.62 -4.17 6.83
CA GLU A 67 2.98 -4.44 7.32
C GLU A 67 3.73 -5.48 6.46
N TRP A 68 4.34 -5.02 5.35
CA TRP A 68 5.18 -5.86 4.51
C TRP A 68 4.51 -7.15 4.00
N LEU A 69 3.42 -7.04 3.25
CA LEU A 69 2.85 -8.19 2.52
C LEU A 69 3.79 -8.61 1.39
N PHE A 70 4.85 -9.32 1.77
CA PHE A 70 5.95 -9.78 0.94
C PHE A 70 6.10 -11.28 1.11
N ILE A 71 6.00 -12.02 0.01
CA ILE A 71 5.99 -13.48 0.05
C ILE A 71 7.29 -14.10 -0.51
N ASP A 72 7.94 -13.44 -1.43
CA ASP A 72 9.14 -13.92 -2.12
C ASP A 72 10.45 -13.68 -1.38
N TYR A 73 10.36 -13.03 -0.30
CA TYR A 73 11.47 -12.38 0.37
C TYR A 73 12.29 -13.27 1.32
N TYR A 74 12.01 -14.52 1.38
CA TYR A 74 12.59 -15.46 2.34
C TYR A 74 14.09 -15.66 2.25
N SER A 75 14.74 -15.17 1.24
CA SER A 75 16.20 -15.29 1.11
C SER A 75 16.96 -14.17 1.82
N GLY A 76 16.28 -13.18 2.39
CA GLY A 76 16.89 -11.97 2.93
C GLY A 76 17.52 -11.06 1.87
N MET A 77 17.47 -11.48 0.60
CA MET A 77 18.00 -10.70 -0.53
C MET A 77 16.91 -10.03 -1.36
N ASN A 78 15.67 -10.44 -1.19
CA ASN A 78 14.53 -9.96 -1.94
C ASN A 78 13.73 -8.89 -1.19
N CYS A 79 13.93 -8.74 0.11
CA CYS A 79 13.45 -7.57 0.83
C CYS A 79 14.39 -6.40 0.54
N PRO A 80 13.95 -5.39 -0.22
CA PRO A 80 14.86 -4.38 -0.79
C PRO A 80 15.30 -3.32 0.22
N GLY A 81 14.94 -3.41 1.48
CA GLY A 81 15.32 -2.43 2.48
C GLY A 81 15.43 -2.98 3.89
N ASP A 82 15.98 -2.15 4.78
CA ASP A 82 15.92 -2.41 6.22
C ASP A 82 14.47 -2.31 6.68
N GLY A 83 14.03 -3.20 7.55
CA GLY A 83 12.72 -3.14 8.17
C GLY A 83 11.72 -4.19 7.72
N CYS A 84 12.07 -5.08 6.78
CA CYS A 84 11.23 -6.25 6.51
C CYS A 84 11.04 -7.09 7.78
N THR A 85 9.80 -7.35 8.13
CA THR A 85 9.44 -7.98 9.39
C THR A 85 9.62 -9.49 9.36
N TRP A 86 9.23 -10.14 8.24
CA TRP A 86 9.19 -11.60 8.14
C TRP A 86 10.57 -12.18 7.78
N LYS A 87 11.00 -13.21 8.51
CA LYS A 87 12.36 -13.76 8.38
C LYS A 87 12.47 -14.89 7.38
N ASN A 88 11.34 -15.46 6.96
CA ASN A 88 11.28 -16.61 6.06
C ASN A 88 9.89 -16.76 5.47
N GLN A 89 9.75 -17.62 4.46
CA GLN A 89 8.51 -17.91 3.78
C GLN A 89 7.38 -18.33 4.72
N THR A 90 7.68 -19.16 5.72
CA THR A 90 6.65 -19.64 6.64
C THR A 90 6.05 -18.51 7.45
N GLU A 91 6.86 -17.56 7.92
CA GLU A 91 6.36 -16.38 8.64
C GLU A 91 5.52 -15.48 7.71
N ALA A 92 5.98 -15.24 6.48
CA ALA A 92 5.25 -14.48 5.49
C ALA A 92 3.89 -15.12 5.11
N GLU A 93 3.84 -16.45 5.00
CA GLU A 93 2.59 -17.18 4.75
C GLU A 93 1.63 -17.11 5.94
N ILE A 94 2.13 -17.19 7.17
CA ILE A 94 1.32 -17.03 8.40
C ILE A 94 0.76 -15.60 8.44
N HIS A 95 1.58 -14.59 8.17
CA HIS A 95 1.14 -13.20 8.09
C HIS A 95 0.02 -13.03 7.05
N MET A 96 0.20 -13.54 5.85
CA MET A 96 -0.83 -13.51 4.81
C MET A 96 -2.14 -14.18 5.25
N ASP A 97 -2.07 -15.29 6.01
CA ASP A 97 -3.25 -15.93 6.58
C ASP A 97 -3.97 -15.05 7.60
N HIS A 98 -3.22 -14.30 8.43
CA HIS A 98 -3.79 -13.34 9.37
C HIS A 98 -4.48 -12.17 8.64
N VAL A 99 -3.84 -11.60 7.63
CA VAL A 99 -4.44 -10.56 6.77
C VAL A 99 -5.74 -11.08 6.13
N ALA A 100 -5.74 -12.32 5.60
CA ALA A 100 -6.93 -12.93 5.01
C ALA A 100 -8.06 -13.12 6.06
N ASN A 101 -7.73 -13.48 7.30
CA ASN A 101 -8.70 -13.59 8.39
C ASN A 101 -9.33 -12.24 8.72
N VAL A 102 -8.56 -11.16 8.77
CA VAL A 102 -9.05 -9.79 8.99
C VAL A 102 -10.00 -9.39 7.87
N ILE A 103 -9.63 -9.63 6.61
CA ILE A 103 -10.49 -9.33 5.45
C ILE A 103 -11.80 -10.14 5.52
N THR A 104 -11.71 -11.41 5.88
CA THR A 104 -12.89 -12.27 6.03
C THR A 104 -13.83 -11.76 7.12
N ALA A 105 -13.28 -11.31 8.26
CA ALA A 105 -14.06 -10.75 9.36
C ALA A 105 -14.73 -9.42 8.99
N LEU A 106 -14.03 -8.57 8.24
CA LEU A 106 -14.55 -7.27 7.78
C LEU A 106 -15.46 -7.40 6.57
N ASN A 107 -15.21 -8.35 5.69
CA ASN A 107 -15.94 -8.58 4.44
C ASN A 107 -16.14 -7.28 3.61
N PRO A 108 -15.05 -6.56 3.25
CA PRO A 108 -15.14 -5.29 2.53
C PRO A 108 -15.56 -5.47 1.07
N ASP A 109 -16.15 -4.43 0.48
CA ASP A 109 -16.40 -4.37 -0.96
C ASP A 109 -15.19 -3.82 -1.72
N ILE A 110 -14.50 -2.87 -1.11
CA ILE A 110 -13.22 -2.31 -1.58
C ILE A 110 -12.28 -2.26 -0.38
N ILE A 111 -11.09 -2.81 -0.52
CA ILE A 111 -10.02 -2.65 0.47
C ILE A 111 -8.74 -2.17 -0.20
N ASN A 112 -8.22 -1.06 0.31
CA ASN A 112 -6.92 -0.52 -0.04
C ASN A 112 -5.87 -1.05 0.91
N PHE A 113 -4.71 -1.39 0.36
CA PHE A 113 -3.56 -1.85 1.11
C PHE A 113 -2.37 -0.92 0.92
N CYS A 114 -1.64 -0.65 2.00
CA CYS A 114 -0.28 -0.15 1.95
C CYS A 114 0.69 -1.29 2.24
N GLU A 115 1.95 -1.16 1.79
CA GLU A 115 3.05 -2.11 2.04
C GLU A 115 2.92 -3.47 1.34
N VAL A 116 2.39 -3.47 0.14
CA VAL A 116 2.31 -4.67 -0.70
C VAL A 116 3.52 -4.72 -1.64
N GLU A 117 4.13 -5.90 -1.82
CA GLU A 117 5.24 -6.10 -2.76
C GLU A 117 4.78 -5.97 -4.21
N GLY A 118 3.69 -6.65 -4.58
CA GLY A 118 3.22 -6.67 -5.95
C GLY A 118 1.85 -7.28 -6.15
N CYS A 119 1.51 -7.54 -7.41
CA CYS A 119 0.24 -8.14 -7.78
C CYS A 119 0.14 -9.62 -7.41
N ASP A 120 1.27 -10.32 -7.37
CA ASP A 120 1.30 -11.74 -7.03
C ASP A 120 0.84 -11.93 -5.58
N GLU A 121 1.28 -11.09 -4.63
CA GLU A 121 0.85 -11.12 -3.24
C GLU A 121 -0.65 -10.83 -3.10
N LEU A 122 -1.16 -9.83 -3.83
CA LEU A 122 -2.60 -9.56 -3.85
C LEU A 122 -3.41 -10.72 -4.47
N THR A 123 -2.85 -11.40 -5.47
CA THR A 123 -3.47 -12.56 -6.09
C THR A 123 -3.50 -13.75 -5.12
N MET A 124 -2.38 -14.01 -4.44
CA MET A 124 -2.30 -15.06 -3.43
C MET A 124 -3.25 -14.79 -2.26
N LEU A 125 -3.35 -13.52 -1.83
CA LEU A 125 -4.30 -13.10 -0.80
C LEU A 125 -5.75 -13.30 -1.26
N ARG A 126 -6.10 -12.89 -2.51
CA ARG A 126 -7.41 -13.15 -3.10
C ARG A 126 -7.76 -14.63 -3.11
N ASP A 127 -6.80 -15.51 -3.44
CA ASP A 127 -7.01 -16.96 -3.52
C ASP A 127 -7.30 -17.60 -2.15
N LYS A 128 -7.02 -16.90 -1.05
CA LYS A 128 -7.43 -17.27 0.32
C LYS A 128 -8.83 -16.77 0.69
N LEU A 129 -9.42 -15.90 -0.11
CA LEU A 129 -10.74 -15.28 0.09
C LEU A 129 -11.78 -15.93 -0.85
N ASP A 130 -12.74 -15.16 -1.32
CA ASP A 130 -13.72 -15.60 -2.31
C ASP A 130 -13.39 -15.05 -3.72
N ASP A 131 -13.98 -15.65 -4.74
CA ASP A 131 -13.73 -15.34 -6.16
C ASP A 131 -14.39 -14.04 -6.64
N THR A 132 -15.07 -13.32 -5.76
CA THR A 132 -15.68 -12.02 -6.08
C THR A 132 -14.67 -10.87 -6.05
N TYR A 133 -13.52 -11.06 -5.40
CA TYR A 133 -12.46 -10.07 -5.37
C TYR A 133 -11.56 -10.09 -6.62
N VAL A 134 -11.18 -8.92 -7.08
CA VAL A 134 -10.22 -8.72 -8.15
C VAL A 134 -9.08 -7.83 -7.64
N PRO A 135 -7.81 -8.25 -7.82
CA PRO A 135 -6.65 -7.45 -7.43
C PRO A 135 -6.35 -6.37 -8.46
N TYR A 136 -5.97 -5.19 -7.97
CA TYR A 136 -5.46 -4.08 -8.77
C TYR A 136 -4.27 -3.45 -8.07
N LEU A 137 -3.19 -3.24 -8.81
CA LEU A 137 -2.00 -2.58 -8.32
C LEU A 137 -1.28 -1.87 -9.47
N LYS A 138 -0.91 -0.62 -9.24
CA LYS A 138 0.00 0.14 -10.09
C LYS A 138 1.34 0.30 -9.39
N LYS A 139 2.40 -0.22 -9.98
CA LYS A 139 3.75 -0.19 -9.40
C LYS A 139 4.18 1.24 -9.05
N GLY A 140 4.64 1.40 -7.83
CA GLY A 140 5.24 2.62 -7.32
C GLY A 140 6.67 2.86 -7.84
N THR A 141 7.27 3.93 -7.36
CA THR A 141 8.69 4.27 -7.63
C THR A 141 9.54 4.22 -6.37
N ASP A 142 9.04 3.56 -5.33
CA ASP A 142 9.83 3.34 -4.11
C ASP A 142 10.85 2.23 -4.36
N THR A 143 12.11 2.63 -4.52
CA THR A 143 13.24 1.71 -4.69
C THR A 143 13.96 1.43 -3.37
N GLY A 144 13.57 2.10 -2.29
CA GLY A 144 14.15 1.91 -0.97
C GLY A 144 13.59 0.70 -0.25
N THR A 145 12.26 0.54 -0.29
CA THR A 145 11.57 -0.58 0.36
C THR A 145 10.93 -1.55 -0.64
N GLY A 146 10.66 -1.11 -1.88
CA GLY A 146 9.91 -1.91 -2.86
C GLY A 146 8.40 -1.98 -2.59
N GLN A 147 7.94 -1.34 -1.52
CA GLN A 147 6.53 -1.32 -1.12
C GLN A 147 5.66 -0.57 -2.13
N ASN A 148 4.47 -1.06 -2.35
CA ASN A 148 3.45 -0.46 -3.20
C ASN A 148 2.14 -0.25 -2.44
N VAL A 149 1.21 0.45 -3.09
CA VAL A 149 -0.20 0.57 -2.69
C VAL A 149 -1.05 -0.15 -3.72
N GLY A 150 -1.95 -1.00 -3.26
CA GLY A 150 -2.83 -1.78 -4.13
C GLY A 150 -4.20 -2.00 -3.51
N MET A 151 -5.10 -2.69 -4.21
CA MET A 151 -6.42 -3.00 -3.68
C MET A 151 -6.96 -4.36 -4.11
N LEU A 152 -7.85 -4.89 -3.30
CA LEU A 152 -8.82 -5.91 -3.70
C LEU A 152 -10.22 -5.29 -3.72
N THR A 153 -11.00 -5.59 -4.74
CA THR A 153 -12.33 -5.03 -4.88
C THR A 153 -13.33 -5.97 -5.54
N ARG A 154 -14.59 -5.90 -5.11
CA ARG A 154 -15.73 -6.55 -5.73
C ARG A 154 -16.38 -5.70 -6.83
N ILE A 155 -15.93 -4.47 -7.01
CA ILE A 155 -16.41 -3.53 -8.01
C ILE A 155 -15.26 -3.13 -8.90
N ASP A 156 -15.36 -3.39 -10.19
CA ASP A 156 -14.28 -3.00 -11.10
C ASP A 156 -14.20 -1.48 -11.25
N PRO A 157 -12.98 -0.92 -11.23
CA PRO A 157 -12.78 0.49 -11.51
C PRO A 157 -13.26 0.89 -12.91
N GLN A 158 -13.56 2.15 -13.10
CA GLN A 158 -13.96 2.69 -14.42
C GLN A 158 -12.78 2.92 -15.35
N ILE A 159 -11.59 3.12 -14.79
CA ILE A 159 -10.33 3.32 -15.51
C ILE A 159 -9.23 2.51 -14.83
N ASP A 160 -8.17 2.21 -15.58
CA ASP A 160 -6.97 1.61 -15.02
C ASP A 160 -6.37 2.47 -13.92
N LEU A 161 -5.75 1.82 -12.95
CA LEU A 161 -5.00 2.53 -11.94
C LEU A 161 -3.84 3.29 -12.60
N TYR A 162 -3.70 4.55 -12.25
CA TYR A 162 -2.60 5.36 -12.73
C TYR A 162 -1.95 6.14 -11.58
N ARG A 163 -0.79 6.73 -11.85
CA ARG A 163 -0.03 7.54 -10.91
C ARG A 163 0.22 8.93 -11.48
N THR A 164 0.35 9.94 -10.62
CA THR A 164 0.90 11.22 -11.04
C THR A 164 2.43 11.19 -11.02
N GLU A 165 3.05 11.74 -12.04
CA GLU A 165 4.50 11.91 -12.11
C GLU A 165 4.94 13.33 -11.66
N GLN A 166 4.02 14.10 -11.09
CA GLN A 166 4.31 15.43 -10.60
C GLN A 166 5.36 15.39 -9.49
N LYS A 167 6.17 16.44 -9.49
CA LYS A 167 7.14 16.71 -8.43
C LYS A 167 6.86 18.08 -7.83
N TYR A 168 7.17 18.23 -6.55
CA TYR A 168 7.01 19.48 -5.82
C TYR A 168 8.26 19.80 -5.04
N ASN A 169 8.60 21.09 -4.99
CA ASN A 169 9.72 21.56 -4.18
C ASN A 169 9.27 21.78 -2.74
N TYR A 170 10.14 21.44 -1.80
CA TYR A 170 9.89 21.73 -0.40
C TYR A 170 11.01 22.63 0.17
N PRO A 171 10.76 23.41 1.23
CA PRO A 171 9.54 23.46 2.02
C PRO A 171 8.38 24.13 1.27
N VAL A 172 7.15 23.74 1.60
CA VAL A 172 5.94 24.36 1.04
C VAL A 172 5.69 25.72 1.68
N PRO A 173 4.98 26.66 1.02
CA PRO A 173 4.69 27.96 1.60
C PRO A 173 3.91 27.87 2.92
N GLY A 174 4.33 28.63 3.92
CA GLY A 174 3.64 28.74 5.22
C GLY A 174 3.93 27.62 6.22
N THR A 175 4.81 26.67 5.87
CA THR A 175 5.21 25.58 6.76
C THR A 175 6.20 26.03 7.85
N SER A 176 6.22 25.26 8.95
CA SER A 176 7.31 25.27 9.95
C SER A 176 8.43 24.29 9.64
N CYS A 177 8.26 23.40 8.65
CA CYS A 177 9.27 22.43 8.22
C CYS A 177 10.37 23.13 7.40
N VAL A 178 11.64 22.92 7.76
CA VAL A 178 12.75 23.77 7.27
C VAL A 178 13.67 23.11 6.21
N TYR A 179 13.54 21.79 5.99
CA TYR A 179 14.36 21.08 5.00
C TYR A 179 13.91 21.38 3.59
N SER A 180 14.85 21.36 2.64
CA SER A 180 14.60 21.72 1.25
C SER A 180 15.01 20.62 0.28
N GLY A 181 14.28 20.50 -0.83
CA GLY A 181 14.53 19.55 -1.91
C GLY A 181 13.37 19.47 -2.87
N THR A 182 13.32 18.39 -3.64
CA THR A 182 12.23 18.09 -4.58
C THR A 182 11.81 16.64 -4.40
N THR A 183 10.52 16.37 -4.34
CA THR A 183 9.98 15.02 -4.21
C THR A 183 8.80 14.78 -5.15
N GLY A 184 8.50 13.50 -5.41
CA GLY A 184 7.24 12.99 -5.94
C GLY A 184 6.56 12.12 -4.88
N VAL A 185 5.40 11.57 -5.20
CA VAL A 185 4.73 10.55 -4.37
C VAL A 185 5.11 9.18 -4.92
N SER A 186 5.93 8.43 -4.21
CA SER A 186 6.47 7.15 -4.69
C SER A 186 5.46 6.01 -4.62
N LYS A 187 4.58 6.01 -3.62
CA LYS A 187 3.62 4.95 -3.32
C LYS A 187 2.20 5.52 -3.36
N HIS A 188 1.52 5.41 -4.50
CA HIS A 188 0.13 5.86 -4.66
C HIS A 188 -0.48 5.31 -5.95
N TYR A 189 -1.79 5.29 -6.00
CA TYR A 189 -2.57 5.14 -7.23
C TYR A 189 -3.79 6.04 -7.22
N ILE A 190 -4.35 6.25 -8.40
CA ILE A 190 -5.57 7.01 -8.66
C ILE A 190 -6.43 6.17 -9.59
N THR A 191 -7.72 6.06 -9.29
CA THR A 191 -8.68 5.41 -10.18
C THR A 191 -10.08 6.01 -9.98
N GLU A 192 -11.06 5.54 -10.77
CA GLU A 192 -12.41 6.06 -10.77
C GLU A 192 -13.41 4.92 -10.55
N PHE A 193 -14.44 5.21 -9.78
CA PHE A 193 -15.59 4.34 -9.58
C PHE A 193 -16.88 5.08 -9.94
N LYS A 194 -17.95 4.32 -10.13
CA LYS A 194 -19.28 4.86 -10.27
C LYS A 194 -20.24 4.14 -9.33
N PHE A 195 -20.75 4.88 -8.36
CA PHE A 195 -21.67 4.37 -7.36
C PHE A 195 -22.96 5.18 -7.41
N ASN A 196 -24.13 4.53 -7.57
CA ASN A 196 -25.43 5.14 -7.46
C ASN A 196 -25.57 6.53 -8.15
N GLY A 197 -24.92 6.68 -9.31
CA GLY A 197 -24.93 7.92 -10.09
C GLY A 197 -23.82 8.91 -9.75
N TYR A 198 -23.08 8.72 -8.65
CA TYR A 198 -21.88 9.51 -8.36
C TYR A 198 -20.68 8.99 -9.15
N ASN A 199 -19.92 9.90 -9.75
CA ASN A 199 -18.56 9.62 -10.19
C ASN A 199 -17.63 9.86 -9.00
N VAL A 200 -16.86 8.87 -8.62
CA VAL A 200 -15.99 8.92 -7.45
C VAL A 200 -14.55 8.70 -7.88
N ALA A 201 -13.67 9.62 -7.54
CA ALA A 201 -12.22 9.43 -7.64
C ALA A 201 -11.73 8.80 -6.33
N LEU A 202 -11.10 7.62 -6.43
CA LEU A 202 -10.38 6.99 -5.34
C LEU A 202 -8.91 7.27 -5.51
N ILE A 203 -8.33 7.94 -4.52
CA ILE A 203 -6.92 8.31 -4.47
C ILE A 203 -6.31 7.64 -3.24
N ALA A 204 -5.37 6.74 -3.45
CA ALA A 204 -4.73 6.01 -2.37
C ALA A 204 -3.23 6.33 -2.32
N ALA A 205 -2.68 6.53 -1.12
CA ALA A 205 -1.27 6.84 -0.97
C ALA A 205 -0.69 6.31 0.34
N HIS A 206 0.62 5.99 0.30
CA HIS A 206 1.43 5.77 1.49
C HIS A 206 2.57 6.81 1.45
N LEU A 207 2.53 7.78 2.35
CA LEU A 207 3.49 8.87 2.41
C LEU A 207 4.77 8.46 3.13
N ILE A 208 5.79 9.31 3.08
CA ILE A 208 7.08 9.02 3.72
C ILE A 208 6.91 8.88 5.23
N ALA A 209 7.44 7.78 5.77
CA ALA A 209 7.26 7.32 7.15
C ALA A 209 7.84 8.26 8.21
N ILE A 210 7.49 7.98 9.47
CA ILE A 210 7.87 8.62 10.72
C ILE A 210 7.27 10.02 10.88
N PRO A 211 6.06 10.12 11.45
CA PRO A 211 5.30 11.38 11.58
C PRO A 211 6.04 12.48 12.34
N THR A 212 6.90 12.12 13.30
CA THR A 212 7.66 13.05 14.15
C THR A 212 9.05 13.40 13.62
N ASP A 213 9.48 12.84 12.48
CA ASP A 213 10.80 13.10 11.89
C ASP A 213 10.83 14.49 11.22
N VAL A 214 11.55 15.41 11.81
CA VAL A 214 11.70 16.80 11.33
C VAL A 214 12.32 16.88 9.93
N PRO A 215 13.35 16.11 9.54
CA PRO A 215 13.82 16.03 8.16
C PRO A 215 12.76 15.64 7.14
N ARG A 216 11.87 14.70 7.48
CA ARG A 216 10.83 14.19 6.56
C ARG A 216 9.57 15.06 6.50
N CYS A 217 9.37 15.89 7.49
CA CYS A 217 8.25 16.82 7.61
C CYS A 217 7.98 17.58 6.28
N ALA A 218 8.95 18.36 5.80
CA ALA A 218 8.80 19.18 4.59
C ALA A 218 8.57 18.33 3.32
N GLN A 219 9.21 17.16 3.24
CA GLN A 219 9.02 16.24 2.13
C GLN A 219 7.60 15.67 2.11
N ARG A 220 7.05 15.30 3.28
CA ARG A 220 5.69 14.77 3.40
C ARG A 220 4.64 15.81 3.02
N GLU A 221 4.82 17.08 3.43
CA GLU A 221 3.96 18.18 2.99
C GLU A 221 3.99 18.41 1.47
N ALA A 222 5.16 18.28 0.84
CA ALA A 222 5.28 18.37 -0.62
C ALA A 222 4.56 17.20 -1.33
N GLN A 223 4.61 15.99 -0.77
CA GLN A 223 3.81 14.87 -1.26
C GLN A 223 2.32 15.16 -1.15
N ALA A 224 1.86 15.70 -0.01
CA ALA A 224 0.48 16.13 0.17
C ALA A 224 0.06 17.23 -0.82
N SER A 225 0.95 18.17 -1.14
CA SER A 225 0.67 19.25 -2.11
C SER A 225 0.50 18.71 -3.55
N ILE A 226 1.24 17.68 -3.92
CA ILE A 226 1.01 16.98 -5.20
C ILE A 226 -0.40 16.35 -5.22
N LEU A 227 -0.76 15.63 -4.16
CA LEU A 227 -2.06 14.98 -4.06
C LEU A 227 -3.20 16.01 -3.97
N GLN A 228 -2.97 17.15 -3.31
CA GLN A 228 -3.90 18.28 -3.30
C GLN A 228 -4.27 18.73 -4.72
N SER A 229 -3.28 18.81 -5.62
CA SER A 229 -3.51 19.18 -7.02
C SER A 229 -4.35 18.14 -7.77
N VAL A 230 -4.15 16.86 -7.47
CA VAL A 230 -4.95 15.76 -8.04
C VAL A 230 -6.40 15.83 -7.53
N ILE A 231 -6.60 15.97 -6.23
CA ILE A 231 -7.92 16.12 -5.59
C ILE A 231 -8.68 17.27 -6.23
N TYR A 232 -8.06 18.45 -6.32
CA TYR A 232 -8.68 19.61 -6.93
C TYR A 232 -9.02 19.41 -8.41
N GLY A 233 -8.15 18.71 -9.16
CA GLY A 233 -8.41 18.36 -10.54
C GLY A 233 -9.66 17.49 -10.74
N TYR A 234 -9.95 16.62 -9.81
CA TYR A 234 -11.20 15.83 -9.81
C TYR A 234 -12.40 16.63 -9.33
N PHE A 235 -12.24 17.43 -8.30
CA PHE A 235 -13.28 18.34 -7.82
C PHE A 235 -13.78 19.28 -8.94
N MET A 236 -12.87 19.78 -9.76
CA MET A 236 -13.20 20.64 -10.92
C MET A 236 -13.94 19.90 -12.06
N LYS A 237 -14.02 18.58 -12.00
CA LYS A 237 -14.75 17.72 -12.95
C LYS A 237 -16.05 17.19 -12.37
N ASP A 238 -16.50 17.73 -11.24
CA ASP A 238 -17.70 17.30 -10.52
C ASP A 238 -17.64 15.82 -10.08
N TYR A 239 -16.44 15.34 -9.70
CA TYR A 239 -16.25 14.06 -9.04
C TYR A 239 -16.33 14.24 -7.52
N GLU A 240 -16.96 13.30 -6.86
CA GLU A 240 -16.71 13.07 -5.45
C GLU A 240 -15.33 12.46 -5.26
N VAL A 241 -14.69 12.73 -4.13
CA VAL A 241 -13.35 12.26 -3.85
C VAL A 241 -13.31 11.46 -2.55
N ILE A 242 -12.66 10.32 -2.61
CA ILE A 242 -12.21 9.55 -1.47
C ILE A 242 -10.69 9.50 -1.53
N MET A 243 -10.01 10.11 -0.57
CA MET A 243 -8.56 10.06 -0.38
C MET A 243 -8.27 9.22 0.84
N LEU A 244 -7.47 8.16 0.70
CA LEU A 244 -7.19 7.24 1.80
C LEU A 244 -5.75 6.72 1.75
N GLY A 245 -5.28 6.22 2.88
CA GLY A 245 -3.94 5.65 2.98
C GLY A 245 -3.31 5.82 4.35
N ASP A 246 -2.09 5.32 4.45
CA ASP A 246 -1.17 5.64 5.52
C ASP A 246 -0.47 6.97 5.17
N PHE A 247 -0.90 8.06 5.79
CA PHE A 247 -0.33 9.38 5.53
C PHE A 247 0.87 9.69 6.41
N ASN A 248 1.18 8.79 7.36
CA ASN A 248 2.29 8.95 8.29
C ASN A 248 2.28 10.33 8.99
N ASP A 249 1.09 10.81 9.33
CA ASP A 249 0.91 12.09 10.01
C ASP A 249 -0.39 12.14 10.82
N TYR A 250 -0.42 13.02 11.80
CA TYR A 250 -1.56 13.24 12.70
C TYR A 250 -2.50 14.33 12.16
N ASP A 251 -3.78 14.25 12.54
CA ASP A 251 -4.74 15.31 12.23
C ASP A 251 -4.73 16.40 13.34
N ALA A 252 -4.50 17.66 12.95
CA ALA A 252 -4.46 18.78 13.88
C ALA A 252 -5.82 19.06 14.54
N GLU A 253 -6.92 18.74 13.84
CA GLU A 253 -8.30 19.04 14.25
C GLU A 253 -8.98 17.84 14.88
N VAL A 254 -8.74 16.63 14.33
CA VAL A 254 -9.36 15.39 14.78
C VAL A 254 -8.34 14.56 15.57
N SER A 255 -8.21 14.90 16.86
CA SER A 255 -7.22 14.26 17.74
C SER A 255 -7.45 12.75 17.85
N ASP A 256 -6.36 11.99 17.83
CA ASP A 256 -6.31 10.57 18.11
C ASP A 256 -6.50 10.24 19.60
N ILE A 257 -6.32 8.98 19.98
CA ILE A 257 -6.47 8.49 21.36
C ILE A 257 -5.56 9.25 22.35
N ASN A 258 -4.36 9.64 21.93
CA ASN A 258 -3.36 10.33 22.75
C ASN A 258 -3.44 11.86 22.66
N GLY A 259 -4.13 12.39 21.65
CA GLY A 259 -4.13 13.82 21.35
C GLY A 259 -2.84 14.27 20.71
N ASP A 260 -2.18 13.42 19.94
CA ASP A 260 -0.94 13.69 19.25
C ASP A 260 -1.09 14.89 18.30
N LYS A 261 -0.02 15.67 18.18
CA LYS A 261 -0.02 16.88 17.36
C LYS A 261 0.95 16.75 16.20
N PRO A 262 0.50 17.07 14.99
CA PRO A 262 1.37 17.05 13.83
C PRO A 262 2.46 18.11 13.94
N ILE A 263 3.64 17.80 13.43
CA ILE A 263 4.70 18.78 13.18
C ILE A 263 4.59 19.36 11.77
N SER A 264 3.71 18.83 10.94
CA SER A 264 3.47 19.20 9.55
C SER A 264 2.03 19.65 9.30
N MET A 265 1.74 20.07 8.06
CA MET A 265 0.41 20.46 7.60
C MET A 265 -0.21 19.41 6.65
N VAL A 266 0.23 18.17 6.67
CA VAL A 266 -0.18 17.15 5.67
C VAL A 266 -1.69 17.00 5.60
N LEU A 267 -2.36 16.74 6.73
CA LEU A 267 -3.81 16.55 6.75
C LEU A 267 -4.55 17.85 6.39
N ASP A 268 -4.07 18.99 6.83
CA ASP A 268 -4.64 20.30 6.48
C ASP A 268 -4.55 20.56 4.96
N ILE A 269 -3.42 20.19 4.33
CA ILE A 269 -3.23 20.31 2.88
C ILE A 269 -4.18 19.37 2.15
N LEU A 270 -4.26 18.10 2.54
CA LEU A 270 -5.13 17.12 1.91
C LEU A 270 -6.62 17.46 2.10
N LYS A 271 -7.01 17.99 3.25
CA LYS A 271 -8.38 18.46 3.50
C LYS A 271 -8.73 19.76 2.75
N GLY A 272 -7.76 20.44 2.17
CA GLY A 272 -7.97 21.70 1.44
C GLY A 272 -8.08 22.93 2.33
N THR A 273 -7.71 22.84 3.62
CA THR A 273 -7.73 23.97 4.55
C THR A 273 -6.42 24.78 4.50
N LYS A 274 -5.32 24.16 4.08
CA LYS A 274 -4.01 24.82 3.87
C LYS A 274 -3.42 24.45 2.50
N GLY A 275 -2.25 25.00 2.20
CA GLY A 275 -1.55 24.81 0.93
C GLY A 275 -2.00 25.79 -0.16
N GLU A 276 -1.52 25.59 -1.39
CA GLU A 276 -1.77 26.52 -2.51
C GLU A 276 -3.23 26.55 -2.96
N LEU A 277 -3.97 25.46 -2.73
CA LEU A 277 -5.38 25.31 -3.12
C LEU A 277 -6.32 25.40 -1.92
N ALA A 278 -5.87 26.03 -0.84
CA ALA A 278 -6.70 26.25 0.35
C ALA A 278 -8.02 26.97 0.03
N GLY A 279 -9.13 26.42 0.53
CA GLY A 279 -10.47 26.95 0.31
C GLY A 279 -11.05 26.73 -1.11
N LYS A 280 -10.38 25.92 -1.94
CA LYS A 280 -10.88 25.58 -3.28
C LYS A 280 -11.74 24.31 -3.31
N TYR A 281 -11.58 23.44 -2.35
CA TYR A 281 -12.36 22.23 -2.08
C TYR A 281 -12.26 21.92 -0.58
N GLU A 282 -13.02 20.99 -0.11
CA GLU A 282 -12.95 20.52 1.27
C GLU A 282 -13.14 19.01 1.33
N LEU A 283 -12.26 18.33 2.07
CA LEU A 283 -12.42 16.93 2.46
C LEU A 283 -12.54 16.84 3.98
N TYR A 284 -13.38 15.93 4.42
CA TYR A 284 -13.67 15.65 5.83
C TYR A 284 -12.98 14.36 6.26
N SER A 285 -12.38 14.37 7.45
CA SER A 285 -11.85 13.15 8.06
C SER A 285 -12.99 12.30 8.61
N ILE A 286 -13.03 11.03 8.23
CA ILE A 286 -14.05 10.10 8.79
C ILE A 286 -13.78 9.80 10.27
N ALA A 287 -12.61 10.09 10.78
CA ALA A 287 -12.30 9.95 12.19
C ALA A 287 -13.17 10.85 13.08
N GLU A 288 -13.79 11.91 12.53
CA GLU A 288 -14.79 12.69 13.24
C GLU A 288 -15.98 11.84 13.73
N GLU A 289 -16.36 10.80 12.98
CA GLU A 289 -17.46 9.89 13.30
C GLU A 289 -17.07 8.80 14.32
N ILE A 290 -15.78 8.69 14.68
CA ILE A 290 -15.24 7.69 15.60
C ILE A 290 -15.00 8.33 16.97
N GLN A 291 -15.32 7.64 18.06
CA GLN A 291 -15.00 8.15 19.40
C GLN A 291 -13.48 8.27 19.58
N GLN A 292 -13.02 9.36 20.20
CA GLN A 292 -11.58 9.65 20.34
C GLN A 292 -10.78 8.49 20.95
N LYS A 293 -11.34 7.79 21.94
CA LYS A 293 -10.70 6.63 22.59
C LYS A 293 -10.47 5.43 21.67
N GLU A 294 -11.13 5.39 20.51
CA GLU A 294 -11.00 4.35 19.48
C GLU A 294 -10.20 4.84 18.26
N ARG A 295 -9.69 6.09 18.27
CA ARG A 295 -8.94 6.69 17.16
C ARG A 295 -7.48 6.32 17.26
N TYR A 296 -7.15 5.07 16.91
CA TYR A 296 -5.78 4.59 16.70
C TYR A 296 -5.77 3.54 15.60
N SER A 297 -4.88 3.71 14.66
CA SER A 297 -4.73 2.81 13.50
C SER A 297 -3.33 2.20 13.42
N ASP A 298 -2.47 2.53 14.36
CA ASP A 298 -1.08 2.12 14.40
C ASP A 298 -0.64 1.87 15.83
N TRP A 299 0.22 0.88 16.00
CA TRP A 299 0.90 0.56 17.24
C TRP A 299 2.41 0.52 17.02
N TRP A 300 3.12 1.39 17.66
CA TRP A 300 4.56 1.48 17.58
C TRP A 300 5.21 1.24 18.94
N ASP A 301 5.83 0.05 19.12
CA ASP A 301 6.55 -0.30 20.36
C ASP A 301 7.87 0.48 20.46
N SER A 302 7.75 1.73 20.85
CA SER A 302 8.87 2.68 20.86
C SER A 302 9.97 2.33 21.87
N ASP A 303 9.67 1.54 22.88
CA ASP A 303 10.60 1.14 23.95
C ASP A 303 10.95 -0.37 23.92
N ASN A 304 10.49 -1.12 22.92
CA ASN A 304 10.73 -2.53 22.69
C ASN A 304 10.38 -3.42 23.90
N ASN A 305 9.29 -3.07 24.60
CA ASN A 305 8.84 -3.82 25.77
C ASN A 305 7.69 -4.78 25.48
N CYS A 306 7.16 -4.78 24.27
CA CYS A 306 6.02 -5.59 23.80
C CYS A 306 4.77 -5.44 24.68
N ASN A 307 4.56 -4.27 25.26
CA ASN A 307 3.43 -3.99 26.13
C ASN A 307 2.26 -3.40 25.35
N THR A 308 1.43 -4.25 24.80
CA THR A 308 0.25 -3.88 24.01
C THR A 308 -0.84 -3.13 24.81
N SER A 309 -0.70 -3.04 26.13
CA SER A 309 -1.61 -2.24 26.99
C SER A 309 -1.15 -0.79 27.17
N SER A 310 0.01 -0.43 26.63
CA SER A 310 0.53 0.94 26.68
C SER A 310 -0.18 1.81 25.63
N GLN A 311 -1.18 2.57 26.05
CA GLN A 311 -1.87 3.52 25.17
C GLN A 311 -0.90 4.48 24.47
N ARG A 312 0.23 4.77 25.07
CA ARG A 312 1.27 5.65 24.58
C ARG A 312 1.84 5.24 23.21
N ASP A 313 1.81 3.94 22.92
CA ASP A 313 2.35 3.36 21.70
C ASP A 313 1.33 3.32 20.56
N PHE A 314 0.09 3.75 20.80
CA PHE A 314 -0.94 3.87 19.77
C PHE A 314 -0.97 5.26 19.14
N SER A 315 -1.18 5.30 17.84
CA SER A 315 -1.38 6.55 17.10
C SER A 315 -2.36 6.37 15.93
N MET A 316 -2.82 7.48 15.34
CA MET A 316 -3.66 7.44 14.15
C MET A 316 -2.96 8.10 12.98
N ILE A 317 -2.45 7.29 12.07
CA ILE A 317 -1.72 7.72 10.86
C ILE A 317 -2.34 7.21 9.56
N ASP A 318 -3.27 6.24 9.64
CA ASP A 318 -4.12 5.82 8.54
C ASP A 318 -5.40 6.64 8.53
N HIS A 319 -5.72 7.21 7.38
CA HIS A 319 -6.85 8.12 7.24
C HIS A 319 -7.72 7.80 6.03
N ILE A 320 -9.00 8.12 6.13
CA ILE A 320 -9.93 8.23 5.01
C ILE A 320 -10.52 9.64 5.05
N LEU A 321 -10.32 10.39 3.98
CA LEU A 321 -10.85 11.73 3.78
C LEU A 321 -11.86 11.71 2.63
N VAL A 322 -13.00 12.35 2.80
CA VAL A 322 -14.10 12.27 1.85
C VAL A 322 -14.72 13.62 1.58
N THR A 323 -15.33 13.81 0.39
CA THR A 323 -16.17 14.97 0.10
C THR A 323 -17.50 14.91 0.88
N ASP A 324 -18.15 16.05 1.02
CA ASP A 324 -19.41 16.22 1.79
C ASP A 324 -20.53 15.28 1.33
N ALA A 325 -20.68 15.04 0.03
CA ALA A 325 -21.70 14.13 -0.48
C ALA A 325 -21.43 12.67 -0.06
N ILE A 326 -20.19 12.24 -0.03
CA ILE A 326 -19.82 10.91 0.49
C ILE A 326 -20.03 10.87 2.00
N LYS A 327 -19.59 11.91 2.75
CA LYS A 327 -19.77 12.00 4.21
C LYS A 327 -21.23 11.80 4.62
N LYS A 328 -22.17 12.44 3.93
CA LYS A 328 -23.60 12.34 4.21
C LYS A 328 -24.20 10.94 4.03
N ASN A 329 -23.52 10.08 3.30
CA ASN A 329 -23.94 8.70 3.07
C ASN A 329 -23.28 7.70 4.03
N ILE A 330 -22.36 8.13 4.88
CA ILE A 330 -21.74 7.28 5.91
C ILE A 330 -22.79 6.96 6.96
N TYR A 331 -23.04 5.68 7.21
CA TYR A 331 -23.90 5.25 8.32
C TYR A 331 -23.13 4.55 9.44
N ASN A 332 -21.84 4.20 9.20
CA ASN A 332 -20.96 3.63 10.21
C ASN A 332 -19.51 3.93 9.85
N ALA A 333 -18.69 4.23 10.85
CA ALA A 333 -17.24 4.40 10.73
C ALA A 333 -16.57 3.85 12.00
N PHE A 334 -15.52 3.07 11.84
CA PHE A 334 -14.78 2.49 12.96
C PHE A 334 -13.37 2.08 12.55
N ILE A 335 -12.51 1.82 13.53
CA ILE A 335 -11.23 1.17 13.34
C ILE A 335 -11.37 -0.25 13.91
N TYR A 336 -10.90 -1.24 13.17
CA TYR A 336 -11.08 -2.64 13.53
C TYR A 336 -9.94 -3.12 14.43
N HIS A 337 -10.20 -3.22 15.71
CA HIS A 337 -9.28 -3.71 16.74
C HIS A 337 -9.58 -5.17 17.11
N GLY A 338 -9.83 -6.01 16.11
CA GLY A 338 -10.26 -7.40 16.31
C GLY A 338 -9.14 -8.40 16.52
N TYR A 339 -7.89 -7.95 16.59
CA TYR A 339 -6.70 -8.77 16.86
C TYR A 339 -5.77 -8.02 17.81
N ASP A 340 -5.00 -8.80 18.56
CA ASP A 340 -3.90 -8.29 19.38
C ASP A 340 -2.64 -8.45 18.55
N GLU A 341 -2.25 -7.39 17.82
CA GLU A 341 -1.00 -7.44 17.18
C GLU A 341 0.10 -7.66 18.19
N PHE A 342 1.23 -8.22 17.74
CA PHE A 342 2.50 -7.70 18.13
C PHE A 342 3.52 -8.71 18.54
N CYS A 343 4.78 -8.34 18.39
CA CYS A 343 5.94 -9.02 18.99
C CYS A 343 5.99 -10.51 18.63
N GLY A 344 5.78 -10.81 17.33
CA GLY A 344 5.87 -12.16 16.79
C GLY A 344 4.54 -12.88 16.63
N LYS A 345 3.43 -12.15 16.58
CA LYS A 345 2.09 -12.74 16.31
C LYS A 345 1.68 -12.74 14.85
N TYR A 346 2.44 -12.14 13.97
CA TYR A 346 2.20 -12.12 12.51
C TYR A 346 0.96 -11.34 12.05
N ASP A 347 0.31 -10.58 12.91
CA ASP A 347 -0.65 -9.56 12.51
C ASP A 347 0.08 -8.27 12.09
N SER A 348 -0.60 -7.35 11.43
CA SER A 348 -0.03 -6.04 11.13
C SER A 348 0.04 -5.17 12.37
N ASP A 349 1.05 -4.31 12.45
CA ASP A 349 1.16 -3.23 13.43
C ASP A 349 0.16 -2.09 13.18
N HIS A 350 -0.60 -2.15 12.10
CA HIS A 350 -1.69 -1.24 11.79
C HIS A 350 -3.06 -1.91 11.89
N PHE A 351 -4.08 -1.11 12.20
CA PHE A 351 -5.48 -1.52 12.32
C PHE A 351 -6.33 -0.94 11.18
N PRO A 352 -7.19 -1.76 10.52
CA PRO A 352 -8.02 -1.30 9.43
C PRO A 352 -8.98 -0.18 9.79
N VAL A 353 -8.98 0.91 9.02
CA VAL A 353 -9.95 2.01 9.09
C VAL A 353 -11.10 1.71 8.13
N VAL A 354 -12.32 1.72 8.63
CA VAL A 354 -13.51 1.23 7.93
C VAL A 354 -14.59 2.30 7.85
N ILE A 355 -15.19 2.43 6.67
CA ILE A 355 -16.45 3.16 6.49
C ILE A 355 -17.51 2.29 5.79
N ASP A 356 -18.74 2.44 6.24
CA ASP A 356 -19.92 1.86 5.62
C ASP A 356 -20.79 2.96 5.06
N LEU A 357 -21.12 2.87 3.78
CA LEU A 357 -21.86 3.85 3.03
C LEU A 357 -23.20 3.28 2.51
N TYR A 358 -24.25 4.10 2.50
CA TYR A 358 -25.38 3.91 1.60
C TYR A 358 -25.03 4.49 0.24
N ILE A 359 -25.28 3.73 -0.83
CA ILE A 359 -24.97 4.14 -2.20
C ILE A 359 -26.09 3.75 -3.17
#